data_a5a5b1cf00de284fe62061d5008f8548
#
_entry.id   a5a5b1cf00de284fe62061d5008f8548
#
_cell.length_a   1.000
_cell.length_b   1.000
_cell.length_c   1.000
_cell.angle_alpha   90.00
_cell.angle_beta   90.00
_cell.angle_gamma   90.00
#
_symmetry.space_group_name_H-M   'P 1'
#
loop_
_entity.id
_entity.type
_entity.pdbx_description
1 polymer ?
#
loop_
_entity_poly.entity_id
_entity_poly.type
_entity_poly.pdbx_seq_one_letter_code
_entity_poly.pdbx_strand_id
1 'polypeptide(L)'
;MLYTKKGDDGTTKLFNCKQGQRVSKSDFIFDVLGSLDELNSGLGYAKFLAKASGDTVITGTRKIPYEEILEEIQEDLFCIQAELGGSDIRIKKDSVKYLEDMIYEIETVLPPINSFIIPGGGSCGSYLDIVRAVARRTERQFVTLIKNKKEAENNIGGMYLNRLSSVLYAMARFSNYQQGYSEKSPSY
;
A
#
# COMPACT_ATOMS: atom_id res chain seq x y z
N MET A 1 15.30 -22.97 11.00
CA MET A 1 16.49 -22.40 10.32
C MET A 1 15.98 -21.32 9.40
N LEU A 2 16.49 -20.10 9.53
CA LEU A 2 16.00 -18.92 8.78
C LEU A 2 16.52 -18.83 7.34
N TYR A 3 17.44 -19.67 6.92
CA TYR A 3 18.00 -19.69 5.57
C TYR A 3 18.28 -21.13 5.11
N THR A 4 18.26 -21.35 3.80
CA THR A 4 18.42 -22.68 3.20
C THR A 4 19.67 -22.82 2.32
N LYS A 5 20.39 -21.73 2.06
CA LYS A 5 21.51 -21.60 1.08
C LYS A 5 21.13 -21.92 -0.37
N LYS A 6 19.88 -22.33 -0.66
CA LYS A 6 19.44 -22.71 -2.01
C LYS A 6 19.36 -21.55 -3.00
N GLY A 7 19.48 -20.32 -2.54
CA GLY A 7 19.44 -19.11 -3.36
C GLY A 7 20.78 -18.40 -3.53
N ASP A 8 21.89 -19.01 -3.08
CA ASP A 8 23.23 -18.41 -3.15
C ASP A 8 23.75 -18.33 -4.61
N ASP A 9 23.15 -19.11 -5.51
CA ASP A 9 23.39 -19.11 -6.96
C ASP A 9 22.66 -17.98 -7.71
N GLY A 10 21.98 -17.05 -7.01
CA GLY A 10 21.21 -15.96 -7.61
C GLY A 10 19.83 -16.39 -8.12
N THR A 11 19.36 -17.60 -7.78
CA THR A 11 18.03 -18.07 -8.17
C THR A 11 17.07 -18.24 -6.99
N THR A 12 15.77 -18.33 -7.28
CA THR A 12 14.71 -18.57 -6.30
C THR A 12 13.56 -19.37 -6.92
N LYS A 13 12.45 -19.55 -6.19
CA LYS A 13 11.24 -20.19 -6.67
C LYS A 13 10.03 -19.30 -6.45
N LEU A 14 9.09 -19.31 -7.40
CA LEU A 14 7.71 -18.87 -7.24
C LEU A 14 6.82 -20.06 -6.93
N PHE A 15 5.59 -19.82 -6.47
CA PHE A 15 4.64 -20.89 -6.11
C PHE A 15 4.28 -21.78 -7.29
N ASN A 16 4.20 -21.23 -8.51
CA ASN A 16 3.86 -21.95 -9.74
C ASN A 16 5.06 -22.65 -10.41
N CYS A 17 6.26 -22.59 -9.83
CA CYS A 17 7.41 -23.29 -10.37
C CYS A 17 7.26 -24.82 -10.26
N LYS A 18 7.48 -25.53 -11.37
CA LYS A 18 7.53 -27.00 -11.37
C LYS A 18 8.68 -27.51 -10.49
N GLN A 19 8.61 -28.80 -10.13
CA GLN A 19 9.71 -29.42 -9.38
C GLN A 19 11.04 -29.26 -10.14
N GLY A 20 12.06 -28.77 -9.44
CA GLY A 20 13.39 -28.50 -10.03
C GLY A 20 13.52 -27.18 -10.78
N GLN A 21 12.44 -26.52 -11.15
CA GLN A 21 12.46 -25.22 -11.81
C GLN A 21 12.84 -24.11 -10.82
N ARG A 22 13.70 -23.20 -11.26
CA ARG A 22 14.09 -21.99 -10.52
C ARG A 22 14.07 -20.79 -11.47
N VAL A 23 13.91 -19.60 -10.90
CA VAL A 23 13.78 -18.31 -11.58
C VAL A 23 14.95 -17.43 -11.13
N SER A 24 15.52 -16.62 -12.01
CA SER A 24 16.56 -15.67 -11.64
C SER A 24 16.01 -14.61 -10.69
N LYS A 25 16.76 -14.29 -9.65
CA LYS A 25 16.43 -13.17 -8.75
C LYS A 25 16.50 -11.79 -9.44
N SER A 26 17.13 -11.72 -10.64
CA SER A 26 17.18 -10.50 -11.47
C SER A 26 15.95 -10.31 -12.35
N ASP A 27 14.98 -11.24 -12.34
CA ASP A 27 13.75 -11.06 -13.09
C ASP A 27 12.89 -9.95 -12.44
N PHE A 28 12.35 -9.06 -13.26
CA PHE A 28 11.63 -7.85 -12.83
C PHE A 28 10.47 -8.11 -11.85
N ILE A 29 9.90 -9.31 -11.84
CA ILE A 29 8.89 -9.70 -10.85
C ILE A 29 9.42 -9.56 -9.40
N PHE A 30 10.72 -9.80 -9.16
CA PHE A 30 11.29 -9.67 -7.83
C PHE A 30 11.52 -8.21 -7.41
N ASP A 31 11.70 -7.29 -8.36
CA ASP A 31 11.68 -5.85 -8.08
C ASP A 31 10.30 -5.42 -7.61
N VAL A 32 9.24 -5.93 -8.27
CA VAL A 32 7.84 -5.63 -7.88
C VAL A 32 7.51 -6.24 -6.52
N LEU A 33 7.84 -7.52 -6.29
CA LEU A 33 7.63 -8.19 -5.01
C LEU A 33 8.41 -7.52 -3.88
N GLY A 34 9.65 -7.09 -4.13
CA GLY A 34 10.46 -6.34 -3.17
C GLY A 34 9.87 -4.98 -2.84
N SER A 35 9.31 -4.26 -3.82
CA SER A 35 8.64 -2.98 -3.59
C SER A 35 7.32 -3.14 -2.83
N LEU A 36 6.58 -4.24 -3.04
CA LEU A 36 5.40 -4.59 -2.23
C LEU A 36 5.80 -4.90 -0.78
N ASP A 37 6.92 -5.60 -0.58
CA ASP A 37 7.44 -5.92 0.76
C ASP A 37 7.92 -4.66 1.49
N GLU A 38 8.63 -3.75 0.80
CA GLU A 38 9.01 -2.42 1.33
C GLU A 38 7.78 -1.63 1.76
N LEU A 39 6.74 -1.59 0.90
CA LEU A 39 5.48 -0.92 1.18
C LEU A 39 4.80 -1.52 2.41
N ASN A 40 4.69 -2.84 2.47
CA ASN A 40 4.06 -3.56 3.58
C ASN A 40 4.82 -3.34 4.90
N SER A 41 6.14 -3.37 4.86
CA SER A 41 6.99 -3.07 6.02
C SER A 41 6.82 -1.62 6.49
N GLY A 42 6.72 -0.67 5.54
CA GLY A 42 6.42 0.73 5.85
C GLY A 42 5.07 0.91 6.53
N LEU A 43 4.03 0.21 6.08
CA LEU A 43 2.72 0.21 6.73
C LEU A 43 2.80 -0.30 8.18
N GLY A 44 3.65 -1.30 8.45
CA GLY A 44 3.88 -1.78 9.81
C GLY A 44 4.41 -0.68 10.74
N TYR A 45 5.33 0.16 10.26
CA TYR A 45 5.80 1.30 11.05
C TYR A 45 4.75 2.43 11.14
N ALA A 46 3.98 2.66 10.08
CA ALA A 46 2.84 3.59 10.13
C ALA A 46 1.81 3.17 11.20
N LYS A 47 1.50 1.87 11.33
CA LYS A 47 0.65 1.31 12.41
C LYS A 47 1.17 1.68 13.80
N PHE A 48 2.48 1.52 14.03
CA PHE A 48 3.10 1.88 15.31
C PHE A 48 2.92 3.37 15.62
N LEU A 49 3.13 4.25 14.63
CA LEU A 49 2.96 5.69 14.80
C LEU A 49 1.49 6.07 15.02
N ALA A 50 0.57 5.45 14.27
CA ALA A 50 -0.87 5.67 14.40
C ALA A 50 -1.39 5.28 15.79
N LYS A 51 -0.90 4.17 16.33
CA LYS A 51 -1.22 3.75 17.70
C LYS A 51 -0.76 4.78 18.73
N ALA A 52 0.42 5.34 18.54
CA ALA A 52 0.96 6.34 19.45
C ALA A 52 0.19 7.68 19.41
N SER A 53 -0.34 8.05 18.24
CA SER A 53 -1.14 9.28 18.04
C SER A 53 -2.63 9.10 18.34
N GLY A 54 -3.14 7.85 18.36
CA GLY A 54 -4.54 7.54 18.58
C GLY A 54 -5.45 7.92 17.40
N ASP A 55 -4.91 7.96 16.19
CA ASP A 55 -5.62 8.36 14.96
C ASP A 55 -6.75 7.37 14.61
N THR A 56 -7.89 7.89 14.21
CA THR A 56 -9.10 7.09 13.92
C THR A 56 -9.90 7.70 12.80
N VAL A 57 -10.60 6.87 12.02
CA VAL A 57 -11.65 7.28 11.06
C VAL A 57 -13.02 6.97 11.65
N ILE A 58 -13.99 7.84 11.39
CA ILE A 58 -15.38 7.62 11.81
C ILE A 58 -16.18 7.27 10.56
N THR A 59 -16.81 6.07 10.57
CA THR A 59 -17.71 5.61 9.51
C THR A 59 -19.09 5.40 10.12
N GLY A 60 -20.05 6.26 9.79
CA GLY A 60 -21.35 6.25 10.45
C GLY A 60 -21.22 6.41 11.97
N THR A 61 -21.56 5.36 12.74
CA THR A 61 -21.43 5.34 14.21
C THR A 61 -20.16 4.64 14.70
N ARG A 62 -19.39 4.00 13.82
CA ARG A 62 -18.20 3.23 14.18
C ARG A 62 -16.95 4.12 14.11
N LYS A 63 -16.13 4.05 15.14
CA LYS A 63 -14.79 4.63 15.18
C LYS A 63 -13.78 3.53 14.87
N ILE A 64 -13.03 3.66 13.78
CA ILE A 64 -12.07 2.66 13.31
C ILE A 64 -10.67 3.21 13.55
N PRO A 65 -9.85 2.56 14.39
CA PRO A 65 -8.44 2.92 14.56
C PRO A 65 -7.66 2.76 13.25
N TYR A 66 -6.68 3.62 13.02
CA TYR A 66 -5.79 3.49 11.85
C TYR A 66 -5.06 2.15 11.81
N GLU A 67 -4.75 1.58 12.98
CA GLU A 67 -4.09 0.26 13.06
C GLU A 67 -4.92 -0.83 12.38
N GLU A 68 -6.26 -0.81 12.55
CA GLU A 68 -7.16 -1.79 11.91
C GLU A 68 -7.17 -1.59 10.39
N ILE A 69 -7.25 -0.34 9.91
CA ILE A 69 -7.24 -0.02 8.48
C ILE A 69 -5.91 -0.43 7.84
N LEU A 70 -4.79 -0.10 8.47
CA LEU A 70 -3.46 -0.41 7.96
C LEU A 70 -3.17 -1.92 7.99
N GLU A 71 -3.72 -2.65 8.96
CA GLU A 71 -3.62 -4.10 9.02
C GLU A 71 -4.37 -4.79 7.89
N GLU A 72 -5.60 -4.36 7.60
CA GLU A 72 -6.38 -4.83 6.45
C GLU A 72 -5.63 -4.58 5.13
N ILE A 73 -5.02 -3.39 4.98
CA ILE A 73 -4.19 -3.07 3.81
C ILE A 73 -2.98 -4.00 3.71
N GLN A 74 -2.33 -4.34 4.82
CA GLN A 74 -1.19 -5.29 4.83
C GLN A 74 -1.60 -6.69 4.38
N GLU A 75 -2.76 -7.19 4.82
CA GLU A 75 -3.32 -8.48 4.39
C GLU A 75 -3.64 -8.48 2.89
N ASP A 76 -4.24 -7.40 2.38
CA ASP A 76 -4.50 -7.25 0.95
C ASP A 76 -3.21 -7.22 0.11
N LEU A 77 -2.15 -6.56 0.59
CA LEU A 77 -0.84 -6.59 -0.07
C LEU A 77 -0.25 -8.00 -0.10
N PHE A 78 -0.42 -8.82 0.94
CA PHE A 78 -0.03 -10.23 0.92
C PHE A 78 -0.82 -11.01 -0.13
N CYS A 79 -2.12 -10.72 -0.33
CA CYS A 79 -2.90 -11.33 -1.41
C CYS A 79 -2.31 -10.99 -2.80
N ILE A 80 -1.93 -9.72 -3.03
CA ILE A 80 -1.30 -9.29 -4.29
C ILE A 80 0.07 -9.96 -4.48
N GLN A 81 0.89 -10.03 -3.43
CA GLN A 81 2.19 -10.71 -3.48
C GLN A 81 2.03 -12.21 -3.80
N ALA A 82 1.06 -12.88 -3.16
CA ALA A 82 0.77 -14.29 -3.39
C ALA A 82 0.31 -14.54 -4.83
N GLU A 83 -0.57 -13.69 -5.36
CA GLU A 83 -1.03 -13.74 -6.75
C GLU A 83 0.13 -13.59 -7.74
N LEU A 84 0.99 -12.59 -7.55
CA LEU A 84 2.18 -12.39 -8.37
C LEU A 84 3.15 -13.57 -8.26
N GLY A 85 3.28 -14.16 -7.07
CA GLY A 85 4.08 -15.34 -6.80
C GLY A 85 3.54 -16.63 -7.42
N GLY A 86 2.35 -16.59 -8.04
CA GLY A 86 1.74 -17.74 -8.72
C GLY A 86 0.89 -18.63 -7.80
N SER A 87 0.45 -18.13 -6.65
CA SER A 87 -0.56 -18.78 -5.79
C SER A 87 -1.97 -18.65 -6.40
N ASP A 88 -2.93 -19.42 -5.88
CA ASP A 88 -4.36 -19.28 -6.21
C ASP A 88 -5.08 -18.20 -5.38
N ILE A 89 -4.39 -17.59 -4.43
CA ILE A 89 -4.91 -16.45 -3.65
C ILE A 89 -5.05 -15.24 -4.57
N ARG A 90 -6.17 -14.52 -4.45
CA ARG A 90 -6.47 -13.34 -5.26
C ARG A 90 -6.98 -12.21 -4.39
N ILE A 91 -6.58 -10.99 -4.72
CA ILE A 91 -7.20 -9.78 -4.18
C ILE A 91 -8.65 -9.65 -4.67
N LYS A 92 -9.56 -9.18 -3.82
CA LYS A 92 -10.99 -9.08 -4.11
C LYS A 92 -11.38 -7.65 -4.55
N LYS A 93 -12.48 -7.53 -5.29
CA LYS A 93 -13.06 -6.23 -5.64
C LYS A 93 -13.55 -5.46 -4.40
N ASP A 94 -14.01 -6.17 -3.39
CA ASP A 94 -14.47 -5.57 -2.14
C ASP A 94 -13.34 -4.84 -1.40
N SER A 95 -12.08 -5.30 -1.52
CA SER A 95 -10.92 -4.59 -0.98
C SER A 95 -10.71 -3.23 -1.64
N VAL A 96 -10.94 -3.13 -2.97
CA VAL A 96 -10.89 -1.83 -3.67
C VAL A 96 -11.99 -0.90 -3.16
N LYS A 97 -13.22 -1.43 -3.05
CA LYS A 97 -14.35 -0.67 -2.52
C LYS A 97 -14.11 -0.20 -1.09
N TYR A 98 -13.52 -1.03 -0.24
CA TYR A 98 -13.16 -0.67 1.13
C TYR A 98 -12.25 0.57 1.17
N LEU A 99 -11.21 0.63 0.32
CA LEU A 99 -10.34 1.81 0.23
C LEU A 99 -11.12 3.05 -0.25
N GLU A 100 -12.02 2.89 -1.23
CA GLU A 100 -12.85 3.98 -1.75
C GLU A 100 -13.81 4.51 -0.65
N ASP A 101 -14.40 3.63 0.14
CA ASP A 101 -15.26 4.00 1.26
C ASP A 101 -14.47 4.77 2.34
N MET A 102 -13.23 4.33 2.67
CA MET A 102 -12.37 5.05 3.62
C MET A 102 -11.98 6.45 3.12
N ILE A 103 -11.65 6.58 1.83
CA ILE A 103 -11.35 7.89 1.23
C ILE A 103 -12.57 8.80 1.38
N TYR A 104 -13.75 8.32 1.01
CA TYR A 104 -14.99 9.09 1.07
C TYR A 104 -15.27 9.61 2.49
N GLU A 105 -15.21 8.74 3.49
CA GLU A 105 -15.45 9.13 4.89
C GLU A 105 -14.47 10.19 5.38
N ILE A 106 -13.19 10.06 5.03
CA ILE A 106 -12.18 11.06 5.39
C ILE A 106 -12.43 12.39 4.67
N GLU A 107 -12.77 12.36 3.38
CA GLU A 107 -13.03 13.57 2.59
C GLU A 107 -14.25 14.35 3.07
N THR A 108 -15.24 13.70 3.68
CA THR A 108 -16.42 14.41 4.28
C THR A 108 -16.03 15.33 5.43
N VAL A 109 -14.91 15.10 6.07
CA VAL A 109 -14.44 15.85 7.25
C VAL A 109 -13.36 16.87 6.87
N LEU A 110 -12.52 16.54 5.90
CA LEU A 110 -11.39 17.39 5.53
C LEU A 110 -11.80 18.60 4.69
N PRO A 111 -11.11 19.74 4.85
CA PRO A 111 -11.25 20.85 3.92
C PRO A 111 -10.90 20.42 2.47
N PRO A 112 -11.59 20.97 1.45
CA PRO A 112 -11.28 20.65 0.06
C PRO A 112 -9.85 21.08 -0.31
N ILE A 113 -9.22 20.30 -1.19
CA ILE A 113 -7.87 20.60 -1.70
C ILE A 113 -8.00 21.65 -2.81
N ASN A 114 -7.43 22.85 -2.59
CA ASN A 114 -7.43 23.93 -3.56
C ASN A 114 -6.04 24.19 -4.18
N SER A 115 -4.99 23.58 -3.64
CA SER A 115 -3.60 23.73 -4.10
C SER A 115 -2.77 22.51 -3.69
N PHE A 116 -1.52 22.42 -4.20
CA PHE A 116 -0.58 21.42 -3.66
C PHE A 116 -0.31 21.66 -2.18
N ILE A 117 -0.12 20.58 -1.44
CA ILE A 117 0.19 20.60 -0.02
C ILE A 117 1.62 20.08 0.16
N ILE A 118 2.43 20.83 0.92
CA ILE A 118 3.78 20.42 1.30
C ILE A 118 3.65 19.26 2.30
N PRO A 119 4.25 18.08 2.02
CA PRO A 119 4.22 16.95 2.95
C PRO A 119 4.87 17.32 4.29
N GLY A 120 4.29 16.81 5.39
CA GLY A 120 4.80 17.06 6.74
C GLY A 120 3.67 17.21 7.74
N GLY A 121 4.02 17.57 8.98
CA GLY A 121 3.08 17.72 10.09
C GLY A 121 3.42 16.80 11.26
N GLY A 122 2.46 16.06 11.77
CA GLY A 122 2.67 15.05 12.82
C GLY A 122 3.47 13.84 12.33
N SER A 123 3.98 13.04 13.28
CA SER A 123 4.82 11.88 12.98
C SER A 123 4.09 10.84 12.09
N CYS A 124 2.84 10.54 12.40
CA CYS A 124 2.03 9.60 11.64
C CYS A 124 1.74 10.14 10.23
N GLY A 125 1.21 11.37 10.11
CA GLY A 125 0.89 12.00 8.82
C GLY A 125 2.11 12.14 7.91
N SER A 126 3.25 12.59 8.45
CA SER A 126 4.51 12.72 7.70
C SER A 126 5.02 11.37 7.19
N TYR A 127 4.90 10.31 7.98
CA TYR A 127 5.35 8.99 7.55
C TYR A 127 4.40 8.36 6.54
N LEU A 128 3.09 8.54 6.69
CA LEU A 128 2.09 8.12 5.70
C LEU A 128 2.34 8.76 4.33
N ASP A 129 2.82 10.00 4.27
CA ASP A 129 3.25 10.63 3.00
C ASP A 129 4.44 9.91 2.34
N ILE A 130 5.40 9.44 3.14
CA ILE A 130 6.51 8.61 2.63
C ILE A 130 5.98 7.30 2.07
N VAL A 131 5.15 6.58 2.84
CA VAL A 131 4.56 5.30 2.43
C VAL A 131 3.68 5.48 1.17
N ARG A 132 2.95 6.58 1.06
CA ARG A 132 2.21 6.97 -0.15
C ARG A 132 3.14 7.07 -1.38
N ALA A 133 4.28 7.69 -1.24
CA ALA A 133 5.24 7.81 -2.34
C ALA A 133 5.82 6.45 -2.75
N VAL A 134 6.06 5.55 -1.78
CA VAL A 134 6.43 4.15 -2.03
C VAL A 134 5.31 3.42 -2.76
N ALA A 135 4.05 3.54 -2.31
CA ALA A 135 2.88 2.94 -2.96
C ALA A 135 2.77 3.34 -4.44
N ARG A 136 2.96 4.61 -4.77
CA ARG A 136 2.97 5.10 -6.16
C ARG A 136 4.13 4.53 -7.00
N ARG A 137 5.30 4.33 -6.41
CA ARG A 137 6.41 3.65 -7.09
C ARG A 137 6.07 2.18 -7.37
N THR A 138 5.56 1.47 -6.37
CA THR A 138 5.12 0.08 -6.45
C THR A 138 4.02 -0.09 -7.51
N GLU A 139 3.02 0.78 -7.54
CA GLU A 139 1.96 0.79 -8.56
C GLU A 139 2.56 0.87 -9.98
N ARG A 140 3.48 1.80 -10.25
CA ARG A 140 4.10 1.93 -11.58
C ARG A 140 4.89 0.69 -11.99
N GLN A 141 5.62 0.08 -11.06
CA GLN A 141 6.35 -1.17 -11.33
C GLN A 141 5.38 -2.33 -11.58
N PHE A 142 4.32 -2.43 -10.80
CA PHE A 142 3.27 -3.42 -10.99
C PHE A 142 2.61 -3.27 -12.37
N VAL A 143 2.22 -2.06 -12.77
CA VAL A 143 1.65 -1.78 -14.08
C VAL A 143 2.62 -2.19 -15.21
N THR A 144 3.91 -1.92 -15.06
CA THR A 144 4.93 -2.34 -16.03
C THR A 144 5.00 -3.86 -16.15
N LEU A 145 4.95 -4.58 -15.01
CA LEU A 145 4.99 -6.04 -14.98
C LEU A 145 3.78 -6.67 -15.71
N ILE A 146 2.59 -6.16 -15.45
CA ILE A 146 1.35 -6.75 -16.00
C ILE A 146 1.06 -6.34 -17.43
N LYS A 147 1.54 -5.16 -17.90
CA LYS A 147 1.31 -4.66 -19.27
C LYS A 147 1.72 -5.67 -20.33
N ASN A 148 2.70 -6.52 -20.04
CA ASN A 148 3.19 -7.56 -20.94
C ASN A 148 2.43 -8.89 -20.80
N LYS A 149 1.46 -9.00 -19.90
CA LYS A 149 0.61 -10.17 -19.70
C LYS A 149 -0.77 -9.92 -20.33
N LYS A 150 -1.32 -10.92 -21.02
CA LYS A 150 -2.67 -10.85 -21.64
C LYS A 150 -3.84 -10.66 -20.64
N GLU A 151 -3.56 -10.66 -19.35
CA GLU A 151 -4.53 -10.58 -18.25
C GLU A 151 -4.84 -9.13 -17.80
N ALA A 152 -4.47 -8.13 -18.60
CA ALA A 152 -4.64 -6.71 -18.24
C ALA A 152 -6.10 -6.25 -18.07
N GLU A 153 -7.11 -7.00 -18.56
CA GLU A 153 -8.51 -6.56 -18.61
C GLU A 153 -9.27 -6.62 -17.27
N ASN A 154 -8.76 -7.32 -16.24
CA ASN A 154 -9.38 -7.41 -14.90
C ASN A 154 -8.33 -7.24 -13.78
N ASN A 155 -7.54 -6.20 -13.89
CA ASN A 155 -6.42 -5.98 -12.98
C ASN A 155 -6.86 -5.35 -11.64
N ILE A 156 -7.46 -6.17 -10.76
CA ILE A 156 -7.90 -5.72 -9.43
C ILE A 156 -6.70 -5.24 -8.60
N GLY A 157 -5.55 -5.93 -8.66
CA GLY A 157 -4.33 -5.52 -7.95
C GLY A 157 -3.84 -4.12 -8.36
N GLY A 158 -3.87 -3.79 -9.67
CA GLY A 158 -3.52 -2.45 -10.13
C GLY A 158 -4.53 -1.38 -9.70
N MET A 159 -5.83 -1.69 -9.73
CA MET A 159 -6.87 -0.80 -9.20
C MET A 159 -6.66 -0.54 -7.70
N TYR A 160 -6.37 -1.60 -6.95
CA TYR A 160 -6.11 -1.52 -5.52
C TYR A 160 -4.90 -0.63 -5.22
N LEU A 161 -3.75 -0.86 -5.86
CA LEU A 161 -2.53 -0.06 -5.64
C LEU A 161 -2.73 1.42 -6.02
N ASN A 162 -3.53 1.70 -7.03
CA ASN A 162 -3.91 3.06 -7.39
C ASN A 162 -4.73 3.72 -6.27
N ARG A 163 -5.77 3.06 -5.74
CA ARG A 163 -6.59 3.56 -4.61
C ARG A 163 -5.78 3.63 -3.31
N LEU A 164 -4.84 2.69 -3.10
CA LEU A 164 -3.99 2.68 -1.91
C LEU A 164 -3.20 3.99 -1.76
N SER A 165 -2.65 4.51 -2.83
CA SER A 165 -1.92 5.79 -2.75
C SER A 165 -2.85 6.96 -2.37
N SER A 166 -4.13 6.91 -2.74
CA SER A 166 -5.12 7.92 -2.40
C SER A 166 -5.58 7.82 -0.95
N VAL A 167 -5.85 6.62 -0.45
CA VAL A 167 -6.23 6.45 0.96
C VAL A 167 -5.09 6.84 1.90
N LEU A 168 -3.85 6.50 1.56
CA LEU A 168 -2.68 6.90 2.37
C LEU A 168 -2.52 8.43 2.42
N TYR A 169 -2.80 9.12 1.32
CA TYR A 169 -2.83 10.58 1.29
C TYR A 169 -3.96 11.16 2.15
N ALA A 170 -5.16 10.61 2.02
CA ALA A 170 -6.30 11.02 2.84
C ALA A 170 -6.00 10.81 4.35
N MET A 171 -5.46 9.63 4.71
CA MET A 171 -5.08 9.33 6.10
C MET A 171 -3.96 10.25 6.61
N ALA A 172 -2.96 10.57 5.78
CA ALA A 172 -1.88 11.51 6.17
C ALA A 172 -2.45 12.89 6.52
N ARG A 173 -3.30 13.43 5.66
CA ARG A 173 -3.98 14.72 5.88
C ARG A 173 -4.87 14.67 7.13
N PHE A 174 -5.63 13.60 7.28
CA PHE A 174 -6.59 13.49 8.37
C PHE A 174 -5.89 13.30 9.73
N SER A 175 -4.79 12.54 9.79
CA SER A 175 -3.93 12.47 10.98
C SER A 175 -3.42 13.87 11.38
N ASN A 176 -2.92 14.65 10.41
CA ASN A 176 -2.49 16.01 10.66
C ASN A 176 -3.63 16.92 11.15
N TYR A 177 -4.80 16.80 10.52
CA TYR A 177 -6.01 17.56 10.89
C TYR A 177 -6.45 17.24 12.32
N GLN A 178 -6.52 15.97 12.70
CA GLN A 178 -6.89 15.54 14.07
C GLN A 178 -5.90 16.06 15.13
N GLN A 179 -4.64 16.21 14.76
CA GLN A 179 -3.56 16.70 15.65
C GLN A 179 -3.40 18.24 15.60
N GLY A 180 -4.22 18.95 14.84
CA GLY A 180 -4.20 20.42 14.75
C GLY A 180 -3.07 21.00 13.89
N TYR A 181 -2.42 20.19 13.03
CA TYR A 181 -1.44 20.71 12.08
C TYR A 181 -2.12 21.38 10.89
N SER A 182 -1.65 22.59 10.56
CA SER A 182 -2.12 23.33 9.39
C SER A 182 -1.40 22.88 8.13
N GLU A 183 -2.15 22.67 7.05
CA GLU A 183 -1.59 22.42 5.72
C GLU A 183 -0.94 23.68 5.15
N LYS A 184 0.21 23.52 4.50
CA LYS A 184 0.94 24.61 3.85
C LYS A 184 1.06 24.37 2.36
N SER A 185 0.78 25.39 1.57
CA SER A 185 0.99 25.36 0.12
C SER A 185 2.38 25.84 -0.24
N PRO A 186 2.96 25.37 -1.37
CA PRO A 186 4.16 25.95 -1.93
C PRO A 186 3.97 27.43 -2.27
N SER A 187 5.04 28.20 -2.21
CA SER A 187 5.04 29.66 -2.38
C SER A 187 5.47 30.12 -3.79
N TYR A 188 5.27 29.29 -4.83
CA TYR A 188 5.54 29.66 -6.22
C TYR A 188 4.30 30.09 -6.98
#